data_7b4545b6d5faf7a08fe1401abb64d87a
#
_entry.id   7b4545b6d5faf7a08fe1401abb64d87a
#
_cell.length_a   1.000
_cell.length_b   1.000
_cell.length_c   1.000
_cell.angle_alpha   90.00
_cell.angle_beta   90.00
_cell.angle_gamma   90.00
#
_symmetry.space_group_name_H-M   'P 1'
#
loop_
_entity.id
_entity.type
_entity.pdbx_description
1 polymer ?
#
loop_
_entity_poly.entity_id
_entity_poly.type
_entity_poly.pdbx_seq_one_letter_code
_entity_poly.pdbx_strand_id
1 'polypeptide(L)'
;MQKHYWKCILYCFFVGIVISCSSTPNTTKKPQVATSKPVVSKPSQKGLEKKSDLPLTAETAIPFLQRYGAENRENKARIETPLGSFDILLFEQTLYHRANFIFLTKQNYFDGTYFHRVVTDFIIQGGNSDNYDTGQKRRKIGKYLLPPDTRNGLKHHRGVISMPSSQIENQHKLASPYEFFIVQQSPGAYHLDGNYTVFGKVIRGMDVVDAINALPTDKREWPLTNMRMRVTVLNQ
;
A
#
# COMPACT_ATOMS: atom_id res chain seq x y z
N MET A 1 4.29 -28.98 41.64
CA MET A 1 5.55 -29.76 41.66
C MET A 1 6.09 -29.72 40.25
N GLN A 2 7.14 -29.13 39.92
CA GLN A 2 8.51 -28.75 40.13
C GLN A 2 8.80 -27.63 39.11
N LYS A 3 9.23 -26.46 39.39
CA LYS A 3 10.45 -25.76 39.88
C LYS A 3 11.74 -26.08 39.10
N HIS A 4 12.37 -24.92 38.72
CA HIS A 4 13.82 -24.64 38.53
C HIS A 4 14.35 -24.75 37.11
N TYR A 5 15.32 -23.90 36.58
CA TYR A 5 16.33 -22.93 37.10
C TYR A 5 16.66 -21.98 35.94
N TRP A 6 16.79 -20.77 36.07
CA TRP A 6 17.76 -19.71 36.34
C TRP A 6 19.24 -20.07 36.07
N LYS A 7 19.86 -19.39 35.12
CA LYS A 7 21.31 -19.10 35.16
C LYS A 7 21.60 -17.79 34.45
N CYS A 8 21.97 -16.77 35.29
CA CYS A 8 22.72 -15.59 34.89
C CYS A 8 24.16 -15.98 34.54
N ILE A 9 24.74 -15.36 33.52
CA ILE A 9 26.21 -15.21 33.40
C ILE A 9 26.51 -13.76 33.07
N LEU A 10 27.10 -13.11 34.07
CA LEU A 10 27.81 -11.83 34.00
C LEU A 10 29.23 -12.13 33.52
N TYR A 11 29.77 -11.35 32.58
CA TYR A 11 31.22 -11.19 32.46
C TYR A 11 31.60 -9.75 32.15
N CYS A 12 32.58 -9.31 32.96
CA CYS A 12 33.10 -7.94 33.08
C CYS A 12 34.20 -7.60 32.06
N PHE A 13 34.30 -6.29 31.81
CA PHE A 13 35.48 -5.45 31.65
C PHE A 13 36.73 -5.93 30.87
N PHE A 14 37.12 -5.11 29.88
CA PHE A 14 38.51 -4.65 29.82
C PHE A 14 38.59 -3.26 29.19
N VAL A 15 39.19 -2.34 29.93
CA VAL A 15 39.59 -0.99 29.60
C VAL A 15 40.98 -1.06 28.95
N GLY A 16 41.18 -0.30 27.85
CA GLY A 16 42.49 -0.08 27.25
C GLY A 16 42.61 1.31 26.66
N ILE A 17 43.16 2.24 27.45
CA ILE A 17 43.58 3.58 27.07
C ILE A 17 44.97 3.49 26.46
N VAL A 18 45.19 4.05 25.27
CA VAL A 18 46.53 4.48 24.85
C VAL A 18 46.45 5.85 24.19
N ILE A 19 47.04 6.81 24.87
CA ILE A 19 47.32 8.18 24.44
C ILE A 19 48.65 8.16 23.66
N SER A 20 48.73 8.82 22.51
CA SER A 20 50.01 9.33 22.00
C SER A 20 49.82 10.60 21.22
N CYS A 21 50.45 11.67 21.75
CA CYS A 21 50.65 12.97 21.14
C CYS A 21 51.92 12.97 20.27
N SER A 22 51.92 13.76 19.15
CA SER A 22 53.03 14.64 18.77
C SER A 22 52.66 15.44 17.54
N SER A 23 52.45 16.70 17.65
CA SER A 23 53.29 17.92 17.39
C SER A 23 53.54 18.22 15.92
N THR A 24 53.07 19.43 15.56
CA THR A 24 53.27 20.29 14.37
C THR A 24 54.75 20.61 14.08
N PRO A 25 55.16 21.19 12.89
CA PRO A 25 54.86 22.59 12.67
C PRO A 25 54.64 23.08 11.20
N ASN A 26 53.86 24.12 11.11
CA ASN A 26 53.87 25.35 10.29
C ASN A 26 54.78 25.46 9.07
N THR A 27 54.21 25.82 7.88
CA THR A 27 54.83 26.80 6.98
C THR A 27 53.78 27.54 6.15
N THR A 28 53.74 28.82 6.36
CA THR A 28 53.02 29.91 5.70
C THR A 28 53.46 30.12 4.26
N LYS A 29 52.56 30.22 3.29
CA LYS A 29 52.68 31.07 2.10
C LYS A 29 51.30 31.53 1.59
N LYS A 30 51.08 32.83 1.60
CA LYS A 30 50.03 33.64 0.99
C LYS A 30 50.68 34.46 -0.14
N PRO A 31 49.96 35.15 -1.01
CA PRO A 31 48.89 34.81 -1.96
C PRO A 31 49.22 35.25 -3.40
N GLN A 32 48.45 34.75 -4.38
CA GLN A 32 48.29 35.54 -5.61
C GLN A 32 46.83 35.47 -6.06
N VAL A 33 46.24 36.65 -6.14
CA VAL A 33 44.92 36.95 -6.70
C VAL A 33 45.03 36.93 -8.22
N ALA A 34 44.26 36.05 -8.85
CA ALA A 34 43.97 36.14 -10.28
C ALA A 34 42.46 36.23 -10.45
N THR A 35 42.01 37.42 -10.79
CA THR A 35 40.65 37.72 -11.24
C THR A 35 40.35 37.01 -12.57
N SER A 36 39.44 36.05 -12.56
CA SER A 36 38.81 35.53 -13.77
C SER A 36 37.30 35.69 -13.65
N LYS A 37 36.68 36.32 -14.67
CA LYS A 37 35.28 36.61 -14.83
C LYS A 37 34.40 35.31 -14.77
N PRO A 38 33.19 35.35 -14.21
CA PRO A 38 32.32 34.20 -14.22
C PRO A 38 31.80 33.93 -15.63
N VAL A 39 32.17 32.80 -16.20
CA VAL A 39 31.51 32.25 -17.38
C VAL A 39 30.18 31.63 -16.89
N VAL A 40 29.08 32.29 -17.20
CA VAL A 40 27.75 31.78 -17.03
C VAL A 40 27.53 30.68 -18.09
N SER A 41 27.79 29.43 -17.73
CA SER A 41 27.38 28.28 -18.52
C SER A 41 25.88 28.08 -18.31
N LYS A 42 25.09 28.30 -19.39
CA LYS A 42 23.69 27.86 -19.47
C LYS A 42 23.58 26.38 -19.08
N PRO A 43 22.63 25.99 -18.20
CA PRO A 43 22.40 24.58 -17.93
C PRO A 43 21.87 23.95 -19.23
N SER A 44 22.61 23.00 -19.75
CA SER A 44 22.18 22.10 -20.82
C SER A 44 20.94 21.37 -20.35
N GLN A 45 19.79 21.67 -20.94
CA GLN A 45 18.57 20.86 -20.82
C GLN A 45 18.81 19.57 -21.57
N LYS A 46 19.49 18.64 -20.90
CA LYS A 46 19.51 17.23 -21.30
C LYS A 46 18.09 16.71 -21.11
N GLY A 47 17.38 16.44 -22.22
CA GLY A 47 16.03 15.92 -22.21
C GLY A 47 15.96 14.75 -21.22
N LEU A 48 15.13 14.89 -20.17
CA LEU A 48 14.79 13.77 -19.30
C LEU A 48 14.00 12.78 -20.19
N GLU A 49 14.67 11.75 -20.66
CA GLU A 49 13.97 10.53 -21.06
C GLU A 49 13.09 10.13 -19.87
N LYS A 50 11.78 10.06 -20.09
CA LYS A 50 10.81 9.69 -19.06
C LYS A 50 11.06 8.23 -18.70
N LYS A 51 11.98 8.01 -17.76
CA LYS A 51 12.28 6.68 -17.23
C LYS A 51 10.97 6.07 -16.75
N SER A 52 10.63 4.88 -17.23
CA SER A 52 9.45 4.16 -16.77
C SER A 52 9.49 4.06 -15.25
N ASP A 53 8.44 4.53 -14.56
CA ASP A 53 8.34 4.39 -13.10
C ASP A 53 8.12 2.93 -12.66
N LEU A 54 7.89 2.02 -13.60
CA LEU A 54 7.64 0.61 -13.35
C LEU A 54 8.89 -0.26 -13.57
N PRO A 55 9.04 -1.35 -12.82
CA PRO A 55 8.22 -1.78 -11.68
C PRO A 55 8.46 -0.94 -10.42
N LEU A 56 7.37 -0.67 -9.67
CA LEU A 56 7.44 0.05 -8.40
C LEU A 56 8.13 -0.79 -7.32
N THR A 57 8.92 -0.12 -6.49
CA THR A 57 9.60 -0.71 -5.31
C THR A 57 9.11 -0.06 -4.03
N ALA A 58 9.57 -0.53 -2.87
CA ALA A 58 9.28 0.10 -1.58
C ALA A 58 9.71 1.59 -1.54
N GLU A 59 10.81 1.93 -2.20
CA GLU A 59 11.36 3.30 -2.22
C GLU A 59 10.64 4.19 -3.22
N THR A 60 10.20 3.64 -4.37
CA THR A 60 9.64 4.45 -5.47
C THR A 60 8.13 4.58 -5.43
N ALA A 61 7.42 3.65 -4.77
CA ALA A 61 5.96 3.60 -4.81
C ALA A 61 5.30 4.84 -4.21
N ILE A 62 5.73 5.31 -3.04
CA ILE A 62 5.10 6.46 -2.37
C ILE A 62 5.33 7.76 -3.15
N PRO A 63 6.56 8.13 -3.57
CA PRO A 63 6.76 9.28 -4.44
C PRO A 63 5.98 9.20 -5.76
N PHE A 64 5.88 8.01 -6.36
CA PHE A 64 5.07 7.79 -7.55
C PHE A 64 3.58 8.04 -7.27
N LEU A 65 3.00 7.41 -6.26
CA LEU A 65 1.57 7.53 -5.93
C LEU A 65 1.18 8.95 -5.52
N GLN A 66 2.09 9.70 -4.92
CA GLN A 66 1.87 11.11 -4.60
C GLN A 66 1.69 11.95 -5.88
N ARG A 67 2.60 11.82 -6.84
CA ARG A 67 2.48 12.51 -8.14
C ARG A 67 1.26 12.03 -8.91
N TYR A 68 1.10 10.71 -9.02
CA TYR A 68 0.00 10.09 -9.74
C TYR A 68 -1.36 10.52 -9.19
N GLY A 69 -1.53 10.55 -7.88
CA GLY A 69 -2.77 10.96 -7.24
C GLY A 69 -3.10 12.46 -7.37
N ALA A 70 -2.09 13.30 -7.58
CA ALA A 70 -2.29 14.72 -7.89
C ALA A 70 -2.77 14.93 -9.34
N GLU A 71 -2.27 14.11 -10.29
CA GLU A 71 -2.60 14.15 -11.69
C GLU A 71 -3.91 13.40 -12.02
N ASN A 72 -4.24 12.36 -11.22
CA ASN A 72 -5.40 11.49 -11.43
C ASN A 72 -6.34 11.63 -10.22
N ARG A 73 -7.32 12.53 -10.36
CA ARG A 73 -8.23 12.92 -9.27
C ARG A 73 -9.53 12.12 -9.22
N GLU A 74 -9.71 11.19 -10.13
CA GLU A 74 -10.88 10.32 -10.15
C GLU A 74 -11.01 9.61 -8.78
N ASN A 75 -12.24 9.53 -8.33
CA ASN A 75 -12.56 8.97 -7.01
C ASN A 75 -13.76 8.02 -7.03
N LYS A 76 -14.28 7.67 -8.21
CA LYS A 76 -15.37 6.71 -8.35
C LYS A 76 -14.96 5.57 -9.26
N ALA A 77 -15.36 4.37 -8.91
CA ALA A 77 -15.17 3.20 -9.75
C ALA A 77 -16.39 2.27 -9.67
N ARG A 78 -16.60 1.49 -10.72
CA ARG A 78 -17.57 0.41 -10.76
C ARG A 78 -16.86 -0.91 -10.67
N ILE A 79 -17.39 -1.81 -9.86
CA ILE A 79 -16.97 -3.19 -9.75
C ILE A 79 -18.10 -4.05 -10.30
N GLU A 80 -17.82 -4.79 -11.36
CA GLU A 80 -18.75 -5.69 -12.04
C GLU A 80 -18.42 -7.14 -11.66
N THR A 81 -19.46 -7.91 -11.37
CA THR A 81 -19.37 -9.33 -11.00
C THR A 81 -20.49 -10.12 -11.69
N PRO A 82 -20.44 -11.46 -11.71
CA PRO A 82 -21.56 -12.28 -12.21
C PRO A 82 -22.89 -12.07 -11.48
N LEU A 83 -22.87 -11.57 -10.23
CA LEU A 83 -24.08 -11.28 -9.44
C LEU A 83 -24.59 -9.85 -9.60
N GLY A 84 -23.93 -9.03 -10.41
CA GLY A 84 -24.29 -7.63 -10.62
C GLY A 84 -23.12 -6.69 -10.43
N SER A 85 -23.42 -5.39 -10.39
CA SER A 85 -22.40 -4.36 -10.23
C SER A 85 -22.70 -3.44 -9.06
N PHE A 86 -21.65 -2.89 -8.46
CA PHE A 86 -21.76 -1.86 -7.44
C PHE A 86 -20.74 -0.75 -7.68
N ASP A 87 -21.07 0.45 -7.25
CA ASP A 87 -20.23 1.62 -7.40
C ASP A 87 -19.63 2.02 -6.05
N ILE A 88 -18.38 2.44 -6.10
CA ILE A 88 -17.59 2.86 -4.95
C ILE A 88 -17.15 4.30 -5.09
N LEU A 89 -17.05 4.99 -3.95
CA LEU A 89 -16.40 6.29 -3.79
C LEU A 89 -15.13 6.10 -2.98
N LEU A 90 -14.00 6.57 -3.51
CA LEU A 90 -12.71 6.57 -2.84
C LEU A 90 -12.50 7.92 -2.15
N PHE A 91 -11.90 7.90 -0.94
CA PHE A 91 -11.73 9.10 -0.14
C PHE A 91 -10.46 9.88 -0.52
N GLU A 92 -10.58 11.19 -0.68
CA GLU A 92 -9.45 12.06 -1.03
C GLU A 92 -8.42 12.15 0.10
N GLN A 93 -8.87 12.08 1.34
CA GLN A 93 -8.02 12.15 2.52
C GLN A 93 -7.07 10.95 2.68
N THR A 94 -7.32 9.84 1.98
CA THR A 94 -6.44 8.66 1.95
C THR A 94 -5.73 8.58 0.59
N LEU A 95 -4.95 9.61 0.28
CA LEU A 95 -4.35 9.87 -1.02
C LEU A 95 -3.66 8.64 -1.63
N TYR A 96 -2.76 8.00 -0.89
CA TYR A 96 -1.97 6.87 -1.44
C TYR A 96 -2.84 5.67 -1.77
N HIS A 97 -3.84 5.36 -0.93
CA HIS A 97 -4.77 4.24 -1.14
C HIS A 97 -5.69 4.51 -2.33
N ARG A 98 -6.25 5.73 -2.43
CA ARG A 98 -7.04 6.16 -3.60
C ARG A 98 -6.21 6.11 -4.87
N ALA A 99 -5.03 6.75 -4.88
CA ALA A 99 -4.16 6.80 -6.05
C ALA A 99 -3.74 5.39 -6.50
N ASN A 100 -3.41 4.52 -5.56
CA ASN A 100 -3.07 3.13 -5.84
C ASN A 100 -4.24 2.37 -6.48
N PHE A 101 -5.45 2.49 -5.94
CA PHE A 101 -6.61 1.80 -6.49
C PHE A 101 -6.92 2.28 -7.92
N ILE A 102 -6.91 3.59 -8.16
CA ILE A 102 -7.12 4.17 -9.52
C ILE A 102 -5.99 3.73 -10.47
N PHE A 103 -4.73 3.77 -10.02
CA PHE A 103 -3.60 3.31 -10.81
C PHE A 103 -3.75 1.84 -11.22
N LEU A 104 -4.03 0.94 -10.28
CA LEU A 104 -4.22 -0.48 -10.54
C LEU A 104 -5.42 -0.73 -11.47
N THR A 105 -6.51 0.02 -11.31
CA THR A 105 -7.69 -0.06 -12.20
C THR A 105 -7.32 0.34 -13.62
N LYS A 106 -6.60 1.45 -13.82
CA LYS A 106 -6.15 1.89 -15.14
C LYS A 106 -5.11 0.96 -15.78
N GLN A 107 -4.39 0.16 -14.96
CA GLN A 107 -3.53 -0.93 -15.44
C GLN A 107 -4.29 -2.24 -15.72
N ASN A 108 -5.62 -2.25 -15.62
CA ASN A 108 -6.47 -3.44 -15.74
C ASN A 108 -6.02 -4.57 -14.79
N TYR A 109 -5.45 -4.20 -13.61
CA TYR A 109 -4.95 -5.18 -12.66
C TYR A 109 -6.07 -6.08 -12.14
N PHE A 110 -7.19 -5.46 -11.73
CA PHE A 110 -8.30 -6.18 -11.11
C PHE A 110 -9.08 -7.08 -12.07
N ASP A 111 -8.95 -6.86 -13.38
CA ASP A 111 -9.68 -7.64 -14.39
C ASP A 111 -9.25 -9.10 -14.36
N GLY A 112 -10.22 -9.97 -14.03
CA GLY A 112 -10.02 -11.41 -13.88
C GLY A 112 -9.53 -11.85 -12.51
N THR A 113 -9.34 -10.94 -11.55
CA THR A 113 -9.19 -11.30 -10.12
C THR A 113 -10.54 -11.68 -9.52
N TYR A 114 -10.52 -12.24 -8.30
CA TYR A 114 -11.70 -12.75 -7.63
C TYR A 114 -11.96 -12.04 -6.30
N PHE A 115 -13.21 -12.11 -5.84
CA PHE A 115 -13.50 -12.11 -4.41
C PHE A 115 -13.11 -13.49 -3.88
N HIS A 116 -11.90 -13.59 -3.40
CA HIS A 116 -11.24 -14.84 -3.03
C HIS A 116 -11.41 -15.23 -1.57
N ARG A 117 -11.96 -14.33 -0.75
CA ARG A 117 -12.28 -14.59 0.66
C ARG A 117 -13.60 -13.94 1.01
N VAL A 118 -14.52 -14.73 1.53
CA VAL A 118 -15.83 -14.29 1.98
C VAL A 118 -16.06 -14.83 3.38
N VAL A 119 -16.20 -13.93 4.33
CA VAL A 119 -16.56 -14.25 5.72
C VAL A 119 -17.99 -13.80 5.93
N THR A 120 -18.90 -14.75 6.08
CA THR A 120 -20.34 -14.49 6.24
C THR A 120 -20.57 -13.52 7.40
N ASP A 121 -21.48 -12.57 7.21
CA ASP A 121 -21.84 -11.53 8.16
C ASP A 121 -20.66 -10.64 8.63
N PHE A 122 -19.57 -10.59 7.84
CA PHE A 122 -18.39 -9.81 8.18
C PHE A 122 -17.84 -9.02 7.00
N ILE A 123 -17.10 -9.66 6.08
CA ILE A 123 -16.43 -8.99 4.95
C ILE A 123 -16.48 -9.83 3.67
N ILE A 124 -16.29 -9.13 2.54
CA ILE A 124 -15.84 -9.75 1.29
C ILE A 124 -14.48 -9.16 0.92
N GLN A 125 -13.49 -9.99 0.57
CA GLN A 125 -12.14 -9.57 0.21
C GLN A 125 -11.80 -10.01 -1.20
N GLY A 126 -11.27 -9.08 -2.00
CA GLY A 126 -10.97 -9.29 -3.41
C GLY A 126 -9.64 -8.70 -3.86
N GLY A 127 -9.35 -8.84 -5.16
CA GLY A 127 -8.15 -8.33 -5.81
C GLY A 127 -7.03 -9.35 -5.99
N ASN A 128 -7.29 -10.62 -5.69
CA ASN A 128 -6.34 -11.71 -5.89
C ASN A 128 -6.91 -12.82 -6.77
N SER A 129 -6.04 -13.62 -7.34
CA SER A 129 -6.36 -14.90 -7.97
C SER A 129 -5.09 -15.74 -8.08
N ASP A 130 -5.24 -17.03 -8.23
CA ASP A 130 -4.18 -18.01 -8.51
C ASP A 130 -3.82 -18.08 -10.01
N ASN A 131 -4.48 -17.27 -10.86
CA ASN A 131 -4.20 -17.23 -12.28
C ASN A 131 -2.78 -16.72 -12.55
N TYR A 132 -2.11 -17.35 -13.51
CA TYR A 132 -0.80 -16.94 -13.99
C TYR A 132 -0.73 -15.45 -14.36
N ASP A 133 -1.76 -14.92 -15.03
CA ASP A 133 -1.83 -13.53 -15.48
C ASP A 133 -1.81 -12.53 -14.32
N THR A 134 -2.46 -12.83 -13.19
CA THR A 134 -2.41 -11.99 -12.00
C THR A 134 -0.99 -11.86 -11.47
N GLY A 135 -0.25 -12.97 -11.42
CA GLY A 135 1.17 -12.96 -11.05
C GLY A 135 2.03 -12.15 -12.02
N GLN A 136 1.78 -12.23 -13.32
CA GLN A 136 2.48 -11.44 -14.33
C GLN A 136 2.19 -9.94 -14.19
N LYS A 137 0.92 -9.55 -14.01
CA LYS A 137 0.54 -8.17 -13.76
C LYS A 137 1.26 -7.60 -12.53
N ARG A 138 1.30 -8.34 -11.41
CA ARG A 138 2.03 -7.94 -10.20
C ARG A 138 3.53 -7.72 -10.45
N ARG A 139 4.18 -8.62 -11.18
CA ARG A 139 5.61 -8.46 -11.53
C ARG A 139 5.87 -7.20 -12.35
N LYS A 140 5.00 -6.88 -13.30
CA LYS A 140 5.11 -5.66 -14.13
C LYS A 140 4.86 -4.39 -13.31
N ILE A 141 3.89 -4.41 -12.39
CA ILE A 141 3.54 -3.27 -11.57
C ILE A 141 4.59 -3.03 -10.48
N GLY A 142 4.99 -4.08 -9.75
CA GLY A 142 6.06 -4.00 -8.76
C GLY A 142 5.74 -4.68 -7.42
N LYS A 143 6.68 -4.56 -6.49
CA LYS A 143 6.57 -5.10 -5.14
C LYS A 143 6.74 -3.97 -4.12
N TYR A 144 5.66 -3.57 -3.49
CA TYR A 144 5.62 -2.50 -2.51
C TYR A 144 4.47 -2.70 -1.52
N LEU A 145 4.44 -1.92 -0.47
CA LEU A 145 3.36 -1.84 0.51
C LEU A 145 2.95 -0.38 0.68
N LEU A 146 1.72 -0.15 1.14
CA LEU A 146 1.23 1.17 1.44
C LEU A 146 1.36 1.48 2.94
N PRO A 147 1.75 2.70 3.31
CA PRO A 147 1.79 3.12 4.70
C PRO A 147 0.38 3.18 5.29
N PRO A 148 0.22 2.93 6.60
CA PRO A 148 -1.07 3.08 7.24
C PRO A 148 -1.53 4.54 7.25
N ASP A 149 -2.83 4.75 7.05
CA ASP A 149 -3.51 6.02 7.24
C ASP A 149 -4.78 5.80 8.08
N THR A 150 -4.55 5.40 9.34
CA THR A 150 -5.61 4.97 10.27
C THR A 150 -6.00 6.05 11.26
N ARG A 151 -5.34 7.23 11.24
CA ARG A 151 -5.55 8.33 12.19
C ARG A 151 -6.48 9.42 11.67
N ASN A 152 -7.16 9.18 10.56
CA ASN A 152 -8.02 10.14 9.86
C ASN A 152 -9.47 10.19 10.37
N GLY A 153 -9.79 9.44 11.42
CA GLY A 153 -11.15 9.40 12.02
C GLY A 153 -12.16 8.52 11.27
N LEU A 154 -11.77 7.90 10.16
CA LEU A 154 -12.62 6.98 9.42
C LEU A 154 -12.85 5.68 10.21
N LYS A 155 -14.10 5.19 10.17
CA LYS A 155 -14.55 3.99 10.89
C LYS A 155 -15.01 2.91 9.92
N HIS A 156 -14.86 1.64 10.34
CA HIS A 156 -15.28 0.48 9.55
C HIS A 156 -16.80 0.26 9.65
N HIS A 157 -17.58 1.27 9.20
CA HIS A 157 -19.03 1.10 9.02
C HIS A 157 -19.33 0.11 7.90
N ARG A 158 -20.57 -0.44 7.89
CA ARG A 158 -21.05 -1.24 6.77
C ARG A 158 -20.89 -0.50 5.45
N GLY A 159 -20.39 -1.20 4.43
CA GLY A 159 -20.15 -0.70 3.08
C GLY A 159 -18.81 0.01 2.89
N VAL A 160 -17.99 0.26 3.93
CA VAL A 160 -16.67 0.85 3.73
C VAL A 160 -15.69 -0.15 3.12
N ILE A 161 -14.70 0.41 2.43
CA ILE A 161 -13.65 -0.32 1.74
C ILE A 161 -12.33 -0.04 2.46
N SER A 162 -11.59 -1.11 2.74
CA SER A 162 -10.31 -1.05 3.43
C SER A 162 -9.29 -1.98 2.78
N MET A 163 -8.00 -1.78 3.05
CA MET A 163 -6.94 -2.65 2.54
C MET A 163 -6.44 -3.60 3.63
N PRO A 164 -6.33 -4.91 3.31
CA PRO A 164 -5.81 -5.88 4.26
C PRO A 164 -4.30 -5.74 4.44
N SER A 165 -3.79 -6.28 5.55
CA SER A 165 -2.36 -6.49 5.73
C SER A 165 -1.87 -7.63 4.83
N SER A 166 -0.66 -7.47 4.29
CA SER A 166 0.01 -8.53 3.53
C SER A 166 0.81 -9.50 4.40
N GLN A 167 0.92 -9.23 5.70
CA GLN A 167 1.72 -9.99 6.66
C GLN A 167 0.90 -10.31 7.91
N ILE A 168 1.10 -11.51 8.46
CA ILE A 168 0.41 -11.95 9.69
C ILE A 168 0.86 -11.09 10.87
N GLU A 169 2.18 -10.86 11.02
CA GLU A 169 2.75 -9.97 12.03
C GLU A 169 3.09 -8.62 11.41
N ASN A 170 2.09 -7.74 11.31
CA ASN A 170 2.25 -6.42 10.70
C ASN A 170 2.33 -5.32 11.77
N GLN A 171 3.45 -5.23 12.47
CA GLN A 171 3.69 -4.21 13.50
C GLN A 171 3.54 -2.78 12.97
N HIS A 172 3.89 -2.54 11.71
CA HIS A 172 3.81 -1.24 11.05
C HIS A 172 2.48 -0.98 10.37
N LYS A 173 1.52 -1.92 10.41
CA LYS A 173 0.18 -1.81 9.80
C LYS A 173 0.22 -1.47 8.30
N LEU A 174 1.25 -1.96 7.60
CA LEU A 174 1.40 -1.75 6.17
C LEU A 174 0.33 -2.54 5.41
N ALA A 175 -0.23 -1.93 4.38
CA ALA A 175 -1.31 -2.50 3.61
C ALA A 175 -0.82 -3.16 2.31
N SER A 176 -1.47 -4.26 1.92
CA SER A 176 -1.31 -4.87 0.60
C SER A 176 -1.89 -3.93 -0.47
N PRO A 177 -1.11 -3.50 -1.47
CA PRO A 177 -1.62 -2.62 -2.51
C PRO A 177 -2.62 -3.30 -3.46
N TYR A 178 -2.59 -4.63 -3.54
CA TYR A 178 -3.25 -5.44 -4.55
C TYR A 178 -4.61 -5.98 -4.13
N GLU A 179 -4.95 -5.86 -2.86
CA GLU A 179 -6.17 -6.42 -2.30
C GLU A 179 -6.97 -5.37 -1.54
N PHE A 180 -8.27 -5.58 -1.47
CA PHE A 180 -9.17 -4.76 -0.67
C PHE A 180 -10.26 -5.64 -0.07
N PHE A 181 -10.89 -5.16 0.99
CA PHE A 181 -12.10 -5.78 1.53
C PHE A 181 -13.20 -4.76 1.73
N ILE A 182 -14.44 -5.23 1.71
CA ILE A 182 -15.65 -4.45 1.95
C ILE A 182 -16.31 -4.99 3.20
N VAL A 183 -16.64 -4.11 4.13
CA VAL A 183 -17.36 -4.47 5.36
C VAL A 183 -18.82 -4.71 5.02
N GLN A 184 -19.29 -5.94 5.23
CA GLN A 184 -20.68 -6.32 5.06
C GLN A 184 -21.43 -6.24 6.39
N GLN A 185 -20.75 -6.54 7.51
CA GLN A 185 -21.30 -6.54 8.87
C GLN A 185 -22.04 -5.24 9.21
N SER A 186 -23.24 -5.37 9.79
CA SER A 186 -24.02 -4.24 10.30
C SER A 186 -23.90 -4.16 11.84
N PRO A 187 -23.76 -2.97 12.42
CA PRO A 187 -23.65 -1.65 11.79
C PRO A 187 -22.22 -1.35 11.27
N GLY A 188 -21.24 -2.21 11.56
CA GLY A 188 -19.86 -2.09 11.13
C GLY A 188 -18.92 -3.06 11.87
N ALA A 189 -17.67 -3.13 11.42
CA ALA A 189 -16.61 -3.95 11.97
C ALA A 189 -15.59 -3.10 12.75
N TYR A 190 -16.02 -2.41 13.79
CA TYR A 190 -15.24 -1.38 14.50
C TYR A 190 -13.98 -1.90 15.21
N HIS A 191 -13.88 -3.21 15.46
CA HIS A 191 -12.65 -3.84 15.97
C HIS A 191 -11.46 -3.76 14.99
N LEU A 192 -11.73 -3.41 13.72
CA LEU A 192 -10.71 -3.18 12.70
C LEU A 192 -10.15 -1.74 12.73
N ASP A 193 -10.83 -0.83 13.44
CA ASP A 193 -10.43 0.57 13.53
C ASP A 193 -9.02 0.72 14.09
N GLY A 194 -8.26 1.63 13.47
CA GLY A 194 -6.87 1.86 13.86
C GLY A 194 -5.87 0.79 13.42
N ASN A 195 -6.33 -0.34 12.85
CA ASN A 195 -5.47 -1.42 12.34
C ASN A 195 -5.42 -1.48 10.81
N TYR A 196 -6.51 -1.10 10.14
CA TYR A 196 -6.62 -1.09 8.69
C TYR A 196 -7.06 0.29 8.20
N THR A 197 -6.58 0.68 7.02
CA THR A 197 -6.93 1.98 6.43
C THR A 197 -8.22 1.88 5.64
N VAL A 198 -9.25 2.55 6.13
CA VAL A 198 -10.48 2.81 5.35
C VAL A 198 -10.15 3.84 4.28
N PHE A 199 -10.43 3.53 3.00
CA PHE A 199 -10.10 4.43 1.90
C PHE A 199 -11.24 4.69 0.90
N GLY A 200 -12.42 4.14 1.16
CA GLY A 200 -13.60 4.34 0.33
C GLY A 200 -14.85 3.73 0.93
N LYS A 201 -15.95 3.83 0.18
CA LYS A 201 -17.23 3.22 0.54
C LYS A 201 -18.03 2.84 -0.71
N VAL A 202 -18.90 1.85 -0.57
CA VAL A 202 -19.95 1.54 -1.54
C VAL A 202 -20.99 2.66 -1.51
N ILE A 203 -21.35 3.17 -2.69
CA ILE A 203 -22.35 4.25 -2.86
C ILE A 203 -23.59 3.78 -3.60
N ARG A 204 -23.52 2.61 -4.25
CA ARG A 204 -24.64 1.97 -4.93
C ARG A 204 -24.39 0.46 -5.05
N GLY A 205 -25.44 -0.38 -4.97
CA GLY A 205 -25.33 -1.81 -5.19
C GLY A 205 -24.81 -2.58 -3.97
N MET A 206 -25.15 -2.13 -2.75
CA MET A 206 -24.78 -2.84 -1.52
C MET A 206 -25.48 -4.21 -1.42
N ASP A 207 -26.61 -4.39 -2.07
CA ASP A 207 -27.32 -5.66 -2.26
C ASP A 207 -26.47 -6.70 -3.02
N VAL A 208 -25.65 -6.26 -3.99
CA VAL A 208 -24.70 -7.14 -4.69
C VAL A 208 -23.60 -7.60 -3.74
N VAL A 209 -23.10 -6.70 -2.87
CA VAL A 209 -22.13 -7.06 -1.82
C VAL A 209 -22.72 -8.09 -0.87
N ASP A 210 -23.99 -7.94 -0.48
CA ASP A 210 -24.71 -8.90 0.36
C ASP A 210 -24.86 -10.26 -0.33
N ALA A 211 -25.22 -10.25 -1.61
CA ALA A 211 -25.34 -11.47 -2.40
C ALA A 211 -23.99 -12.23 -2.52
N ILE A 212 -22.88 -11.50 -2.66
CA ILE A 212 -21.54 -12.11 -2.65
C ILE A 212 -21.21 -12.65 -1.25
N ASN A 213 -21.56 -11.94 -0.19
CA ASN A 213 -21.29 -12.36 1.19
C ASN A 213 -22.12 -13.61 1.60
N ALA A 214 -23.26 -13.83 0.98
CA ALA A 214 -24.12 -14.98 1.20
C ALA A 214 -23.68 -16.24 0.43
N LEU A 215 -22.62 -16.17 -0.38
CA LEU A 215 -22.14 -17.35 -1.14
C LEU A 215 -21.61 -18.43 -0.20
N PRO A 216 -21.87 -19.71 -0.51
CA PRO A 216 -21.27 -20.81 0.22
C PRO A 216 -19.74 -20.81 0.01
N THR A 217 -19.02 -21.05 1.09
CA THR A 217 -17.54 -21.06 1.11
C THR A 217 -17.00 -22.41 1.58
N ASP A 218 -15.74 -22.66 1.27
CA ASP A 218 -14.99 -23.78 1.86
C ASP A 218 -14.49 -23.44 3.28
N LYS A 219 -13.74 -24.36 3.88
CA LYS A 219 -13.14 -24.19 5.23
C LYS A 219 -12.09 -23.07 5.31
N ARG A 220 -11.64 -22.55 4.16
CA ARG A 220 -10.68 -21.44 4.04
C ARG A 220 -11.38 -20.12 3.70
N GLU A 221 -12.71 -20.10 3.76
CA GLU A 221 -13.52 -18.92 3.43
C GLU A 221 -13.45 -18.55 1.93
N TRP A 222 -13.08 -19.50 1.04
CA TRP A 222 -13.13 -19.31 -0.40
C TRP A 222 -14.52 -19.62 -0.92
N PRO A 223 -15.14 -18.73 -1.72
CA PRO A 223 -16.40 -19.03 -2.37
C PRO A 223 -16.29 -20.28 -3.25
N LEU A 224 -17.25 -21.20 -3.13
CA LEU A 224 -17.30 -22.41 -3.95
C LEU A 224 -17.55 -22.09 -5.44
N THR A 225 -18.04 -20.88 -5.73
CA THR A 225 -18.20 -20.37 -7.10
C THR A 225 -17.24 -19.19 -7.29
N ASN A 226 -16.42 -19.25 -8.34
CA ASN A 226 -15.47 -18.19 -8.65
C ASN A 226 -16.16 -16.85 -8.91
N MET A 227 -16.04 -15.92 -7.99
CA MET A 227 -16.62 -14.59 -8.09
C MET A 227 -15.61 -13.61 -8.71
N ARG A 228 -15.52 -13.66 -10.05
CA ARG A 228 -14.63 -12.77 -10.83
C ARG A 228 -15.09 -11.33 -10.75
N MET A 229 -14.12 -10.42 -10.85
CA MET A 229 -14.43 -8.99 -10.95
C MET A 229 -13.79 -8.36 -12.18
N ARG A 230 -14.41 -7.28 -12.60
CA ARG A 230 -13.87 -6.25 -13.49
C ARG A 230 -14.04 -4.90 -12.82
N VAL A 231 -13.04 -4.04 -12.91
CA VAL A 231 -13.11 -2.71 -12.28
C VAL A 231 -12.86 -1.65 -13.32
N THR A 232 -13.75 -0.63 -13.37
CA THR A 232 -13.64 0.50 -14.27
C THR A 232 -13.75 1.82 -13.50
N VAL A 233 -12.91 2.78 -13.87
CA VAL A 233 -13.02 4.14 -13.34
C VAL A 233 -14.25 4.81 -13.94
N LEU A 234 -15.05 5.44 -13.10
CA LEU A 234 -16.21 6.22 -13.54
C LEU A 234 -15.77 7.69 -13.71
N ASN A 235 -16.12 8.28 -14.85
CA ASN A 235 -15.93 9.71 -15.07
C ASN A 235 -16.77 10.49 -14.06
N GLN A 236 -16.23 11.63 -13.61
CA GLN A 236 -16.92 12.55 -12.71
C GLN A 236 -18.16 13.17 -13.37
#